data_24303f39e76eb032dae6108bb41e6d11
#
_entry.id   24303f39e76eb032dae6108bb41e6d11
#
_cell.length_a   1.000
_cell.length_b   1.000
_cell.length_c   1.000
_cell.angle_alpha   90.00
_cell.angle_beta   90.00
_cell.angle_gamma   90.00
#
_symmetry.space_group_name_H-M   'P 1'
#
loop_
_entity.id
_entity.type
_entity.pdbx_description
1 polymer ?
#
loop_
_entity_poly.entity_id
_entity_poly.type
_entity_poly.pdbx_seq_one_letter_code
_entity_poly.pdbx_strand_id
1 'polypeptide(L)'
;CILLGNTSGLTVLENFVFGDTPERSSISYVLGQIKEHQPQWEVVPLRLSRESNIRQLPLKTLLVYLELAKVIEAKFSYFAEYRFKFLQDQQFIVNQFLGERRDFVDAIFTCSTKAKVWCQVDLDALWMHYHSERSRVVAALDYFHQNGWVELESKQLTDVYSVLPETQNIEDITQHLYELFQSKERKDIDRIHAMLGLFQSSDCLSHQLASYFADHNAPAHCGHCSVCRGQRAVFPPRIYDQPEPAVASTWIAEFVQLSPSAISNEAIARFLCGISTPLISQLKASKLSGYGALANVSFKQVLQLVESVRE
;
A
#
# COMPACT_ATOMS: atom_id res chain seq x y z
N CYS A 1 23.88 -21.24 -9.76
CA CYS A 1 22.51 -20.95 -9.26
C CYS A 1 21.61 -22.16 -9.53
N ILE A 2 20.80 -22.55 -8.54
CA ILE A 2 19.78 -23.58 -8.68
C ILE A 2 18.42 -22.89 -8.56
N LEU A 3 17.56 -23.08 -9.56
CA LEU A 3 16.21 -22.55 -9.58
C LEU A 3 15.24 -23.71 -9.36
N LEU A 4 14.41 -23.59 -8.31
CA LEU A 4 13.35 -24.54 -8.01
C LEU A 4 12.03 -23.97 -8.54
N GLY A 5 11.63 -24.40 -9.72
CA GLY A 5 10.37 -23.99 -10.34
C GLY A 5 9.20 -24.83 -9.86
N ASN A 6 8.09 -24.17 -9.46
CA ASN A 6 6.85 -24.84 -9.13
C ASN A 6 5.67 -24.00 -9.65
N THR A 7 4.73 -24.65 -10.34
CA THR A 7 3.53 -23.97 -10.86
C THR A 7 2.45 -23.75 -9.80
N SER A 8 2.50 -24.43 -8.65
CA SER A 8 1.50 -24.25 -7.58
C SER A 8 1.56 -22.87 -6.93
N GLY A 9 2.74 -22.21 -6.92
CA GLY A 9 2.90 -20.86 -6.39
C GLY A 9 2.57 -19.73 -7.38
N LEU A 10 2.23 -20.04 -8.63
CA LEU A 10 2.05 -19.01 -9.66
C LEU A 10 0.84 -18.14 -9.40
N THR A 11 -0.30 -18.71 -8.98
CA THR A 11 -1.49 -17.94 -8.58
C THR A 11 -1.17 -16.95 -7.47
N VAL A 12 -0.29 -17.30 -6.53
CA VAL A 12 0.15 -16.39 -5.47
C VAL A 12 0.89 -15.20 -6.05
N LEU A 13 1.81 -15.42 -7.00
CA LEU A 13 2.53 -14.34 -7.68
C LEU A 13 1.59 -13.44 -8.49
N GLU A 14 0.68 -14.04 -9.26
CA GLU A 14 -0.36 -13.30 -10.00
C GLU A 14 -1.27 -12.50 -9.04
N ASN A 15 -1.66 -13.08 -7.90
CA ASN A 15 -2.48 -12.42 -6.88
C ASN A 15 -1.78 -11.20 -6.25
N PHE A 16 -0.45 -11.17 -6.14
CA PHE A 16 0.27 -9.94 -5.76
C PHE A 16 0.04 -8.84 -6.78
N VAL A 17 0.13 -9.15 -8.08
CA VAL A 17 -0.10 -8.18 -9.17
C VAL A 17 -1.52 -7.64 -9.13
N PHE A 18 -2.54 -8.52 -9.08
CA PHE A 18 -3.95 -8.12 -9.01
C PHE A 18 -4.30 -7.38 -7.72
N GLY A 19 -3.60 -7.67 -6.63
CA GLY A 19 -3.73 -6.94 -5.36
C GLY A 19 -3.19 -5.53 -5.41
N ASP A 20 -2.25 -5.24 -6.31
CA ASP A 20 -1.60 -3.94 -6.45
C ASP A 20 -2.21 -3.06 -7.55
N THR A 21 -3.25 -3.54 -8.23
CA THR A 21 -4.01 -2.76 -9.22
C THR A 21 -5.23 -2.12 -8.55
N PRO A 22 -5.27 -0.77 -8.39
CA PRO A 22 -6.43 -0.07 -7.85
C PRO A 22 -7.65 -0.20 -8.76
N GLU A 23 -8.84 -0.20 -8.17
CA GLU A 23 -10.09 -0.10 -8.90
C GLU A 23 -10.29 1.34 -9.43
N ARG A 24 -11.01 1.47 -10.53
CA ARG A 24 -11.34 2.78 -11.12
C ARG A 24 -12.06 3.69 -10.12
N SER A 25 -13.00 3.17 -9.37
CA SER A 25 -13.73 3.87 -8.30
C SER A 25 -12.81 4.36 -7.19
N SER A 26 -11.79 3.57 -6.83
CA SER A 26 -10.79 3.94 -5.84
C SER A 26 -9.92 5.12 -6.28
N ILE A 27 -9.51 5.16 -7.56
CA ILE A 27 -8.79 6.29 -8.15
C ILE A 27 -9.67 7.54 -8.19
N SER A 28 -10.93 7.40 -8.63
CA SER A 28 -11.91 8.48 -8.63
C SER A 28 -12.13 9.07 -7.24
N TYR A 29 -12.19 8.23 -6.20
CA TYR A 29 -12.29 8.68 -4.80
C TYR A 29 -11.11 9.58 -4.42
N VAL A 30 -9.88 9.16 -4.72
CA VAL A 30 -8.67 9.96 -4.40
C VAL A 30 -8.69 11.31 -5.12
N LEU A 31 -9.07 11.34 -6.40
CA LEU A 31 -9.20 12.58 -7.16
C LEU A 31 -10.32 13.49 -6.63
N GLY A 32 -11.41 12.91 -6.14
CA GLY A 32 -12.47 13.65 -5.46
C GLY A 32 -11.95 14.35 -4.20
N GLN A 33 -11.17 13.64 -3.38
CA GLN A 33 -10.55 14.21 -2.19
C GLN A 33 -9.58 15.36 -2.53
N ILE A 34 -8.78 15.23 -3.58
CA ILE A 34 -7.90 16.30 -4.04
C ILE A 34 -8.71 17.54 -4.45
N LYS A 35 -9.81 17.37 -5.17
CA LYS A 35 -10.66 18.48 -5.63
C LYS A 35 -11.33 19.22 -4.47
N GLU A 36 -11.79 18.49 -3.45
CA GLU A 36 -12.45 19.04 -2.27
C GLU A 36 -11.52 19.89 -1.40
N HIS A 37 -10.20 19.63 -1.44
CA HIS A 37 -9.21 20.25 -0.57
C HIS A 37 -8.28 21.26 -1.27
N GLN A 38 -8.75 21.90 -2.35
CA GLN A 38 -7.96 22.96 -3.00
C GLN A 38 -7.86 24.22 -2.12
N PRO A 39 -6.75 24.98 -2.19
CA PRO A 39 -5.57 24.80 -3.07
C PRO A 39 -4.48 23.88 -2.47
N GLN A 40 -4.63 23.43 -1.23
CA GLN A 40 -3.66 22.61 -0.51
C GLN A 40 -4.35 21.37 0.06
N TRP A 41 -3.77 20.22 -0.22
CA TRP A 41 -4.28 18.94 0.25
C TRP A 41 -3.31 18.31 1.25
N GLU A 42 -3.80 18.09 2.46
CA GLU A 42 -3.08 17.39 3.52
C GLU A 42 -3.63 15.97 3.65
N VAL A 43 -2.75 15.00 3.57
CA VAL A 43 -3.15 13.60 3.55
C VAL A 43 -2.33 12.75 4.51
N VAL A 44 -3.02 11.93 5.30
CA VAL A 44 -2.41 10.84 6.04
C VAL A 44 -2.49 9.59 5.16
N PRO A 45 -1.36 9.08 4.59
CA PRO A 45 -1.38 8.01 3.59
C PRO A 45 -2.08 6.74 4.07
N LEU A 46 -1.93 6.39 5.35
CA LEU A 46 -2.59 5.23 5.95
C LEU A 46 -4.11 5.37 5.98
N ARG A 47 -4.61 6.57 6.27
CA ARG A 47 -6.05 6.87 6.27
C ARG A 47 -6.59 6.84 4.84
N LEU A 48 -5.92 7.52 3.90
CA LEU A 48 -6.32 7.53 2.50
C LEU A 48 -6.34 6.12 1.90
N SER A 49 -5.33 5.28 2.24
CA SER A 49 -5.29 3.87 1.83
C SER A 49 -6.54 3.09 2.28
N ARG A 50 -7.00 3.32 3.52
CA ARG A 50 -8.19 2.67 4.06
C ARG A 50 -9.48 3.16 3.39
N GLU A 51 -9.61 4.47 3.22
CA GLU A 51 -10.82 5.10 2.66
C GLU A 51 -10.97 4.81 1.17
N SER A 52 -9.87 4.80 0.41
CA SER A 52 -9.87 4.51 -1.02
C SER A 52 -9.82 3.03 -1.37
N ASN A 53 -9.66 2.14 -0.39
CA ASN A 53 -9.40 0.70 -0.61
C ASN A 53 -8.16 0.42 -1.49
N ILE A 54 -7.19 1.32 -1.53
CA ILE A 54 -5.92 1.13 -2.23
C ILE A 54 -4.84 0.73 -1.22
N ARG A 55 -4.11 -0.35 -1.47
CA ARG A 55 -2.96 -0.76 -0.64
C ARG A 55 -1.91 0.36 -0.60
N GLN A 56 -1.15 0.46 0.50
CA GLN A 56 -0.23 1.59 0.71
C GLN A 56 0.81 1.78 -0.40
N LEU A 57 1.37 0.68 -0.93
CA LEU A 57 2.39 0.77 -1.98
C LEU A 57 1.80 1.23 -3.33
N PRO A 58 0.71 0.65 -3.85
CA PRO A 58 0.00 1.19 -5.00
C PRO A 58 -0.48 2.63 -4.82
N LEU A 59 -0.90 3.01 -3.62
CA LEU A 59 -1.29 4.39 -3.33
C LEU A 59 -0.12 5.36 -3.50
N LYS A 60 1.06 5.02 -3.00
CA LYS A 60 2.27 5.83 -3.23
C LYS A 60 2.58 5.94 -4.73
N THR A 61 2.42 4.86 -5.49
CA THR A 61 2.58 4.88 -6.95
C THR A 61 1.55 5.81 -7.62
N LEU A 62 0.29 5.77 -7.15
CA LEU A 62 -0.77 6.66 -7.64
C LEU A 62 -0.42 8.13 -7.38
N LEU A 63 0.06 8.47 -6.18
CA LEU A 63 0.47 9.83 -5.85
C LEU A 63 1.60 10.33 -6.76
N VAL A 64 2.60 9.49 -7.06
CA VAL A 64 3.66 9.81 -8.04
C VAL A 64 3.09 10.01 -9.44
N TYR A 65 2.14 9.19 -9.89
CA TYR A 65 1.50 9.39 -11.19
C TYR A 65 0.70 10.71 -11.24
N LEU A 66 0.06 11.09 -10.15
CA LEU A 66 -0.63 12.37 -10.04
C LEU A 66 0.32 13.57 -10.10
N GLU A 67 1.53 13.45 -9.51
CA GLU A 67 2.57 14.48 -9.66
C GLU A 67 3.09 14.57 -11.11
N LEU A 68 3.35 13.43 -11.75
CA LEU A 68 3.77 13.38 -13.14
C LEU A 68 2.70 13.95 -14.10
N ALA A 69 1.43 13.73 -13.79
CA ALA A 69 0.29 14.29 -14.52
C ALA A 69 0.01 15.77 -14.18
N LYS A 70 0.83 16.40 -13.32
CA LYS A 70 0.65 17.80 -12.88
C LYS A 70 -0.69 18.09 -12.21
N VAL A 71 -1.25 17.10 -11.52
CA VAL A 71 -2.48 17.25 -10.71
C VAL A 71 -2.15 17.79 -9.33
N ILE A 72 -1.06 17.29 -8.73
CA ILE A 72 -0.54 17.70 -7.42
C ILE A 72 0.96 17.96 -7.50
N GLU A 73 1.49 18.68 -6.52
CA GLU A 73 2.91 18.89 -6.31
C GLU A 73 3.25 18.70 -4.83
N ALA A 74 4.17 17.76 -4.53
CA ALA A 74 4.61 17.53 -3.16
C ALA A 74 5.32 18.76 -2.59
N LYS A 75 5.01 19.14 -1.36
CA LYS A 75 5.62 20.28 -0.66
C LYS A 75 6.51 19.79 0.48
N PHE A 76 5.93 19.21 1.50
CA PHE A 76 6.63 18.69 2.67
C PHE A 76 5.77 17.65 3.37
N SER A 77 6.38 16.94 4.31
CA SER A 77 5.67 16.03 5.20
C SER A 77 5.95 16.40 6.65
N TYR A 78 4.97 16.15 7.52
CA TYR A 78 5.12 16.37 8.95
C TYR A 78 4.39 15.29 9.74
N PHE A 79 4.78 15.10 11.01
CA PHE A 79 4.02 14.23 11.91
C PHE A 79 2.93 15.07 12.62
N ALA A 80 1.68 14.64 12.50
CA ALA A 80 0.57 15.34 13.13
C ALA A 80 0.53 15.16 14.65
N GLU A 81 0.99 14.02 15.14
CA GLU A 81 0.98 13.69 16.56
C GLU A 81 2.38 13.41 17.10
N TYR A 82 2.68 13.98 18.25
CA TYR A 82 3.86 13.69 19.04
C TYR A 82 3.43 13.16 20.40
N ARG A 83 4.00 12.02 20.76
CA ARG A 83 3.81 11.39 22.06
C ARG A 83 5.16 11.17 22.72
N PHE A 84 5.20 11.40 24.02
CA PHE A 84 6.39 11.13 24.80
C PHE A 84 6.05 10.41 26.10
N LYS A 85 7.02 9.70 26.62
CA LYS A 85 6.98 9.06 27.91
C LYS A 85 8.14 9.57 28.75
N PHE A 86 7.88 10.03 29.95
CA PHE A 86 8.93 10.50 30.84
C PHE A 86 9.86 9.33 31.26
N LEU A 87 11.16 9.54 31.08
CA LEU A 87 12.24 8.68 31.63
C LEU A 87 12.89 9.33 32.84
N GLN A 88 12.73 10.66 32.99
CA GLN A 88 13.11 11.45 34.16
C GLN A 88 11.89 12.17 34.70
N ASP A 89 11.99 12.66 35.94
CA ASP A 89 10.93 13.46 36.55
C ASP A 89 10.68 14.74 35.76
N GLN A 90 9.41 15.11 35.59
CA GLN A 90 9.00 16.30 34.86
C GLN A 90 9.67 17.58 35.39
N GLN A 91 9.67 17.73 36.73
CA GLN A 91 10.25 18.90 37.36
C GLN A 91 11.78 18.95 37.20
N PHE A 92 12.44 17.80 37.14
CA PHE A 92 13.85 17.73 36.80
C PHE A 92 14.12 18.33 35.41
N ILE A 93 13.32 17.95 34.40
CA ILE A 93 13.48 18.45 33.03
C ILE A 93 13.25 19.96 32.97
N VAL A 94 12.17 20.46 33.55
CA VAL A 94 11.84 21.89 33.59
C VAL A 94 12.97 22.69 34.22
N ASN A 95 13.59 22.19 35.30
CA ASN A 95 14.67 22.85 36.02
C ASN A 95 16.02 22.89 35.26
N GLN A 96 16.16 22.16 34.13
CA GLN A 96 17.33 22.31 33.25
C GLN A 96 17.33 23.64 32.45
N PHE A 97 16.23 24.36 32.46
CA PHE A 97 16.03 25.57 31.68
C PHE A 97 15.80 26.79 32.61
N LEU A 98 16.10 27.99 32.09
CA LEU A 98 15.92 29.25 32.80
C LEU A 98 15.12 30.24 31.95
N GLY A 99 14.42 31.13 32.63
CA GLY A 99 13.66 32.22 31.99
C GLY A 99 12.63 31.70 31.00
N GLU A 100 12.49 32.34 29.88
CA GLU A 100 11.50 32.03 28.83
C GLU A 100 11.54 30.55 28.36
N ARG A 101 12.74 29.96 28.28
CA ARG A 101 12.86 28.54 27.89
C ARG A 101 12.24 27.61 28.93
N ARG A 102 12.33 27.92 30.21
CA ARG A 102 11.68 27.15 31.27
C ARG A 102 10.16 27.22 31.14
N ASP A 103 9.63 28.43 30.93
CA ASP A 103 8.18 28.62 30.76
C ASP A 103 7.65 27.90 29.53
N PHE A 104 8.41 27.92 28.44
CA PHE A 104 8.10 27.15 27.23
C PHE A 104 8.06 25.62 27.47
N VAL A 105 9.07 25.09 28.16
CA VAL A 105 9.12 23.64 28.47
C VAL A 105 7.99 23.22 29.40
N ASP A 106 7.66 24.05 30.40
CA ASP A 106 6.54 23.79 31.30
C ASP A 106 5.19 23.86 30.55
N ALA A 107 5.04 24.78 29.59
CA ALA A 107 3.87 24.89 28.74
C ALA A 107 3.69 23.62 27.87
N ILE A 108 4.76 23.05 27.30
CA ILE A 108 4.68 21.78 26.54
C ILE A 108 4.07 20.67 27.40
N PHE A 109 4.55 20.50 28.63
CA PHE A 109 4.08 19.46 29.52
C PHE A 109 2.66 19.73 30.05
N THR A 110 2.32 20.99 30.33
CA THR A 110 1.00 21.39 30.77
C THR A 110 -0.07 21.20 29.69
N CYS A 111 0.28 21.49 28.43
CA CYS A 111 -0.60 21.29 27.27
C CYS A 111 -0.55 19.85 26.72
N SER A 112 -0.02 18.91 27.49
CA SER A 112 0.02 17.50 27.07
C SER A 112 -1.01 16.67 27.85
N THR A 113 -1.77 15.84 27.12
CA THR A 113 -2.73 14.92 27.72
C THR A 113 -2.04 13.59 28.11
N LYS A 114 -2.11 13.21 29.38
CA LYS A 114 -1.51 11.97 29.88
C LYS A 114 -2.48 10.80 29.78
N ALA A 115 -2.08 9.72 29.09
CA ALA A 115 -2.78 8.45 29.03
C ALA A 115 -1.87 7.33 29.58
N LYS A 116 -2.19 6.80 30.75
CA LYS A 116 -1.41 5.77 31.48
C LYS A 116 0.08 6.12 31.62
N VAL A 117 0.87 5.90 30.58
CA VAL A 117 2.34 6.07 30.57
C VAL A 117 2.78 7.12 29.57
N TRP A 118 2.05 7.27 28.47
CA TRP A 118 2.36 8.20 27.39
C TRP A 118 1.62 9.52 27.54
N CYS A 119 2.31 10.60 27.26
CA CYS A 119 1.73 11.94 27.13
C CYS A 119 1.64 12.29 25.65
N GLN A 120 0.52 12.81 25.20
CA GLN A 120 0.31 13.31 23.85
C GLN A 120 0.33 14.84 23.89
N VAL A 121 1.19 15.46 23.08
CA VAL A 121 1.26 16.91 22.99
C VAL A 121 0.05 17.41 22.21
N ASP A 122 -0.68 18.34 22.80
CA ASP A 122 -1.73 19.10 22.12
C ASP A 122 -1.11 20.39 21.56
N LEU A 123 -0.77 20.36 20.27
CA LEU A 123 -0.12 21.47 19.60
C LEU A 123 -1.03 22.69 19.46
N ASP A 124 -2.33 22.50 19.34
CA ASP A 124 -3.31 23.56 19.22
C ASP A 124 -3.52 24.26 20.58
N ALA A 125 -3.69 23.47 21.65
CA ALA A 125 -3.74 24.01 23.02
C ALA A 125 -2.44 24.75 23.37
N LEU A 126 -1.29 24.22 22.98
CA LEU A 126 0.01 24.88 23.21
C LEU A 126 0.13 26.19 22.42
N TRP A 127 -0.33 26.25 21.18
CA TRP A 127 -0.38 27.46 20.39
C TRP A 127 -1.25 28.51 21.05
N MET A 128 -2.46 28.13 21.50
CA MET A 128 -3.37 29.06 22.20
C MET A 128 -2.82 29.55 23.54
N HIS A 129 -2.05 28.72 24.25
CA HIS A 129 -1.51 29.04 25.56
C HIS A 129 -0.19 29.82 25.50
N TYR A 130 0.70 29.46 24.56
CA TYR A 130 2.08 29.97 24.54
C TYR A 130 2.51 30.61 23.21
N HIS A 131 1.70 30.51 22.16
CA HIS A 131 1.98 31.01 20.80
C HIS A 131 3.32 30.54 20.22
N SER A 132 3.69 29.28 20.47
CA SER A 132 4.95 28.72 19.99
C SER A 132 4.77 28.02 18.64
N GLU A 133 5.70 28.28 17.73
CA GLU A 133 5.83 27.59 16.45
C GLU A 133 5.97 26.07 16.67
N ARG A 134 5.28 25.27 15.83
CA ARG A 134 5.33 23.81 15.87
C ARG A 134 6.77 23.28 15.76
N SER A 135 7.57 23.85 14.87
CA SER A 135 8.99 23.51 14.68
C SER A 135 9.81 23.61 15.95
N ARG A 136 9.54 24.62 16.76
CA ARG A 136 10.20 24.82 18.05
C ARG A 136 9.81 23.74 19.07
N VAL A 137 8.54 23.34 19.08
CA VAL A 137 8.05 22.25 19.94
C VAL A 137 8.70 20.92 19.57
N VAL A 138 8.75 20.62 18.27
CA VAL A 138 9.39 19.39 17.77
C VAL A 138 10.87 19.35 18.13
N ALA A 139 11.60 20.45 17.91
CA ALA A 139 13.01 20.57 18.29
C ALA A 139 13.24 20.37 19.80
N ALA A 140 12.33 20.87 20.65
CA ALA A 140 12.42 20.68 22.09
C ALA A 140 12.19 19.20 22.48
N LEU A 141 11.19 18.53 21.88
CA LEU A 141 10.92 17.11 22.13
C LEU A 141 12.08 16.22 21.68
N ASP A 142 12.66 16.51 20.50
CA ASP A 142 13.85 15.82 20.01
C ASP A 142 15.05 16.02 20.95
N TYR A 143 15.25 17.23 21.45
CA TYR A 143 16.29 17.54 22.43
C TYR A 143 16.09 16.74 23.72
N PHE A 144 14.86 16.66 24.26
CA PHE A 144 14.57 15.85 25.45
C PHE A 144 14.85 14.37 25.22
N HIS A 145 14.52 13.86 24.03
CA HIS A 145 14.76 12.49 23.66
C HIS A 145 16.27 12.17 23.54
N GLN A 146 17.03 13.05 22.88
CA GLN A 146 18.48 12.90 22.73
C GLN A 146 19.23 12.92 24.06
N ASN A 147 18.72 13.69 25.06
CA ASN A 147 19.28 13.70 26.41
C ASN A 147 18.80 12.54 27.30
N GLY A 148 17.96 11.63 26.76
CA GLY A 148 17.44 10.50 27.53
C GLY A 148 16.46 10.89 28.63
N TRP A 149 15.83 12.07 28.53
CA TRP A 149 14.84 12.54 29.50
C TRP A 149 13.44 12.05 29.20
N VAL A 150 13.15 11.84 27.93
CA VAL A 150 11.89 11.26 27.46
C VAL A 150 12.15 10.22 26.36
N GLU A 151 11.24 9.27 26.21
CA GLU A 151 11.11 8.44 25.03
C GLU A 151 10.10 9.10 24.11
N LEU A 152 10.50 9.45 22.87
CA LEU A 152 9.67 10.20 21.90
C LEU A 152 9.12 9.25 20.83
N GLU A 153 7.85 9.41 20.50
CA GLU A 153 7.15 8.72 19.43
C GLU A 153 6.39 9.72 18.57
N SER A 154 6.67 9.73 17.27
CA SER A 154 5.94 10.54 16.31
C SER A 154 4.95 9.66 15.53
N LYS A 155 3.72 10.14 15.36
CA LYS A 155 2.65 9.41 14.67
C LYS A 155 1.94 10.29 13.64
N GLN A 156 1.17 9.63 12.78
CA GLN A 156 0.38 10.28 11.73
C GLN A 156 1.23 11.16 10.80
N LEU A 157 2.18 10.50 10.09
CA LEU A 157 2.86 11.19 8.99
C LEU A 157 1.81 11.72 8.02
N THR A 158 1.82 13.04 7.82
CA THR A 158 0.92 13.76 6.93
C THR A 158 1.75 14.36 5.82
N ASP A 159 1.40 14.02 4.58
CA ASP A 159 2.01 14.60 3.39
C ASP A 159 1.18 15.80 2.94
N VAL A 160 1.85 16.86 2.51
CA VAL A 160 1.23 18.11 2.07
C VAL A 160 1.53 18.32 0.59
N TYR A 161 0.48 18.48 -0.19
CA TYR A 161 0.53 18.74 -1.63
C TYR A 161 -0.15 20.05 -1.97
N SER A 162 0.41 20.80 -2.93
CA SER A 162 -0.36 21.82 -3.65
C SER A 162 -1.19 21.15 -4.73
N VAL A 163 -2.45 21.56 -4.85
CA VAL A 163 -3.33 21.13 -5.93
C VAL A 163 -3.20 22.10 -7.10
N LEU A 164 -2.87 21.57 -8.27
CA LEU A 164 -2.62 22.38 -9.48
C LEU A 164 -3.93 22.60 -10.27
N PRO A 165 -4.02 23.70 -11.07
CA PRO A 165 -5.27 24.09 -11.73
C PRO A 165 -5.79 23.10 -12.79
N GLU A 166 -4.93 22.21 -13.29
CA GLU A 166 -5.27 21.24 -14.35
C GLU A 166 -6.17 20.10 -13.89
N THR A 167 -6.55 20.09 -12.61
CA THR A 167 -7.43 19.07 -11.98
C THR A 167 -8.89 19.15 -12.46
N GLN A 168 -9.19 19.83 -13.59
CA GLN A 168 -10.56 20.15 -13.99
C GLN A 168 -11.36 18.95 -14.53
N ASN A 169 -10.71 17.97 -15.17
CA ASN A 169 -11.39 16.78 -15.70
C ASN A 169 -11.02 15.51 -14.94
N ILE A 170 -11.66 15.29 -13.79
CA ILE A 170 -11.44 14.12 -12.93
C ILE A 170 -11.66 12.81 -13.69
N GLU A 171 -12.66 12.77 -14.57
CA GLU A 171 -13.02 11.56 -15.29
C GLU A 171 -11.93 11.10 -16.26
N ASP A 172 -11.39 12.03 -17.06
CA ASP A 172 -10.30 11.73 -18.02
C ASP A 172 -9.02 11.35 -17.27
N ILE A 173 -8.71 12.04 -16.16
CA ILE A 173 -7.56 11.72 -15.32
C ILE A 173 -7.74 10.32 -14.69
N THR A 174 -8.93 10.02 -14.16
CA THR A 174 -9.24 8.70 -13.61
C THR A 174 -9.03 7.60 -14.64
N GLN A 175 -9.56 7.79 -15.84
CA GLN A 175 -9.46 6.82 -16.93
C GLN A 175 -7.99 6.61 -17.35
N HIS A 176 -7.24 7.70 -17.54
CA HIS A 176 -5.83 7.63 -17.89
C HIS A 176 -4.99 6.88 -16.83
N LEU A 177 -5.18 7.22 -15.56
CA LEU A 177 -4.46 6.58 -14.45
C LEU A 177 -4.84 5.10 -14.32
N TYR A 178 -6.11 4.78 -14.49
CA TYR A 178 -6.58 3.39 -14.47
C TYR A 178 -5.92 2.56 -15.59
N GLU A 179 -5.84 3.10 -16.80
CA GLU A 179 -5.16 2.46 -17.94
C GLU A 179 -3.67 2.25 -17.69
N LEU A 180 -2.99 3.19 -17.01
CA LEU A 180 -1.59 3.03 -16.60
C LEU A 180 -1.42 1.83 -15.64
N PHE A 181 -2.29 1.71 -14.63
CA PHE A 181 -2.25 0.58 -13.71
C PHE A 181 -2.58 -0.74 -14.42
N GLN A 182 -3.57 -0.77 -15.30
CA GLN A 182 -3.89 -1.96 -16.10
C GLN A 182 -2.74 -2.35 -17.03
N SER A 183 -2.05 -1.37 -17.64
CA SER A 183 -0.87 -1.63 -18.48
C SER A 183 0.27 -2.23 -17.64
N LYS A 184 0.49 -1.69 -16.43
CA LYS A 184 1.46 -2.25 -15.48
C LYS A 184 1.10 -3.67 -15.09
N GLU A 185 -0.16 -3.94 -14.74
CA GLU A 185 -0.66 -5.27 -14.40
C GLU A 185 -0.37 -6.28 -15.52
N ARG A 186 -0.75 -5.96 -16.77
CA ARG A 186 -0.48 -6.84 -17.92
C ARG A 186 1.01 -7.14 -18.06
N LYS A 187 1.87 -6.11 -17.98
CA LYS A 187 3.32 -6.29 -18.09
C LYS A 187 3.90 -7.15 -16.96
N ASP A 188 3.39 -7.00 -15.74
CA ASP A 188 3.87 -7.78 -14.59
C ASP A 188 3.42 -9.26 -14.72
N ILE A 189 2.19 -9.53 -15.17
CA ILE A 189 1.72 -10.88 -15.50
C ILE A 189 2.56 -11.50 -16.63
N ASP A 190 2.83 -10.75 -17.70
CA ASP A 190 3.68 -11.22 -18.81
C ASP A 190 5.10 -11.56 -18.34
N ARG A 191 5.67 -10.79 -17.42
CA ARG A 191 6.99 -11.09 -16.80
C ARG A 191 6.97 -12.38 -15.99
N ILE A 192 5.89 -12.64 -15.25
CA ILE A 192 5.73 -13.89 -14.51
C ILE A 192 5.68 -15.07 -15.48
N HIS A 193 4.93 -14.94 -16.57
CA HIS A 193 4.85 -15.98 -17.60
C HIS A 193 6.17 -16.14 -18.37
N ALA A 194 6.88 -15.06 -18.68
CA ALA A 194 8.21 -15.12 -19.30
C ALA A 194 9.23 -15.85 -18.41
N MET A 195 9.17 -15.61 -17.09
CA MET A 195 10.01 -16.34 -16.13
C MET A 195 9.73 -17.84 -16.17
N LEU A 196 8.46 -18.26 -16.22
CA LEU A 196 8.10 -19.67 -16.35
C LEU A 196 8.54 -20.23 -17.70
N GLY A 197 8.38 -19.47 -18.78
CA GLY A 197 8.84 -19.83 -20.11
C GLY A 197 10.35 -20.10 -20.15
N LEU A 198 11.14 -19.31 -19.43
CA LEU A 198 12.59 -19.53 -19.30
C LEU A 198 12.88 -20.92 -18.70
N PHE A 199 12.20 -21.32 -17.61
CA PHE A 199 12.42 -22.65 -17.00
C PHE A 199 12.08 -23.82 -17.92
N GLN A 200 11.06 -23.67 -18.78
CA GLN A 200 10.60 -24.71 -19.69
C GLN A 200 11.29 -24.66 -21.07
N SER A 201 12.21 -23.73 -21.25
CA SER A 201 12.89 -23.56 -22.53
C SER A 201 13.65 -24.81 -22.96
N SER A 202 13.75 -24.98 -24.29
CA SER A 202 14.66 -25.94 -24.93
C SER A 202 16.03 -25.34 -25.26
N ASP A 203 16.16 -24.02 -25.15
CA ASP A 203 17.37 -23.29 -25.48
C ASP A 203 18.23 -23.00 -24.23
N CYS A 204 19.49 -22.64 -24.43
CA CYS A 204 20.41 -22.36 -23.35
C CYS A 204 19.86 -21.29 -22.39
N LEU A 205 19.62 -21.64 -21.13
CA LEU A 205 19.02 -20.73 -20.13
C LEU A 205 19.90 -19.49 -19.87
N SER A 206 21.24 -19.66 -19.85
CA SER A 206 22.17 -18.53 -19.66
C SER A 206 22.11 -17.57 -20.86
N HIS A 207 22.03 -18.08 -22.09
CA HIS A 207 21.92 -17.25 -23.28
C HIS A 207 20.58 -16.47 -23.29
N GLN A 208 19.46 -17.14 -22.97
CA GLN A 208 18.15 -16.45 -22.91
C GLN A 208 18.11 -15.39 -21.83
N LEU A 209 18.67 -15.66 -20.64
CA LEU A 209 18.74 -14.68 -19.58
C LEU A 209 19.60 -13.49 -19.96
N ALA A 210 20.76 -13.71 -20.59
CA ALA A 210 21.63 -12.64 -21.08
C ALA A 210 20.92 -11.81 -22.17
N SER A 211 20.24 -12.45 -23.11
CA SER A 211 19.44 -11.80 -24.16
C SER A 211 18.29 -10.95 -23.60
N TYR A 212 17.64 -11.41 -22.52
CA TYR A 212 16.62 -10.62 -21.82
C TYR A 212 17.18 -9.29 -21.28
N PHE A 213 18.43 -9.25 -20.88
CA PHE A 213 19.15 -8.04 -20.46
C PHE A 213 19.93 -7.36 -21.59
N ALA A 214 19.60 -7.67 -22.85
CA ALA A 214 20.23 -7.10 -24.06
C ALA A 214 21.75 -7.37 -24.17
N ASP A 215 22.27 -8.42 -23.56
CA ASP A 215 23.63 -8.89 -23.80
C ASP A 215 23.65 -9.81 -25.03
N HIS A 216 23.99 -9.23 -26.17
CA HIS A 216 24.08 -9.92 -27.46
C HIS A 216 25.41 -10.68 -27.67
N ASN A 217 26.37 -10.57 -26.74
CA ASN A 217 27.67 -11.22 -26.82
C ASN A 217 27.69 -12.55 -26.05
N ALA A 218 26.61 -12.91 -25.37
CA ALA A 218 26.53 -14.16 -24.64
C ALA A 218 26.61 -15.37 -25.56
N PRO A 219 27.37 -16.43 -25.22
CA PRO A 219 27.51 -17.63 -26.05
C PRO A 219 26.16 -18.34 -26.20
N ALA A 220 25.85 -18.83 -27.41
CA ALA A 220 24.61 -19.57 -27.69
C ALA A 220 24.43 -20.81 -26.82
N HIS A 221 25.53 -21.40 -26.35
CA HIS A 221 25.54 -22.57 -25.46
C HIS A 221 26.57 -22.33 -24.34
N CYS A 222 26.09 -22.30 -23.09
CA CYS A 222 26.99 -22.11 -21.94
C CYS A 222 27.67 -23.40 -21.45
N GLY A 223 27.21 -24.57 -21.89
CA GLY A 223 27.74 -25.89 -21.52
C GLY A 223 27.42 -26.34 -20.08
N HIS A 224 26.89 -25.47 -19.21
CA HIS A 224 26.72 -25.78 -17.79
C HIS A 224 25.29 -25.63 -17.25
N CYS A 225 24.34 -24.98 -17.96
CA CYS A 225 22.95 -24.95 -17.54
C CYS A 225 22.28 -26.33 -17.70
N SER A 226 21.14 -26.54 -17.08
CA SER A 226 20.41 -27.82 -17.13
C SER A 226 20.07 -28.22 -18.56
N VAL A 227 19.67 -27.28 -19.41
CA VAL A 227 19.35 -27.54 -20.82
C VAL A 227 20.58 -27.96 -21.61
N CYS A 228 21.72 -27.27 -21.46
CA CYS A 228 22.99 -27.66 -22.12
C CYS A 228 23.50 -29.04 -21.64
N ARG A 229 23.08 -29.50 -20.47
CA ARG A 229 23.35 -30.83 -19.92
C ARG A 229 22.30 -31.88 -20.30
N GLY A 230 21.35 -31.55 -21.16
CA GLY A 230 20.27 -32.43 -21.58
C GLY A 230 19.13 -32.64 -20.57
N GLN A 231 19.06 -31.79 -19.55
CA GLN A 231 18.03 -31.83 -18.48
C GLN A 231 17.05 -30.68 -18.62
N ARG A 232 16.02 -30.86 -19.45
CA ARG A 232 14.94 -29.85 -19.57
C ARG A 232 13.93 -29.98 -18.44
N ALA A 233 13.54 -28.88 -17.84
CA ALA A 233 12.44 -28.86 -16.87
C ALA A 233 11.08 -28.99 -17.58
N VAL A 234 10.20 -29.82 -17.02
CA VAL A 234 8.81 -29.95 -17.44
C VAL A 234 7.92 -29.74 -16.23
N PHE A 235 7.06 -28.74 -16.29
CA PHE A 235 6.08 -28.54 -15.24
C PHE A 235 4.82 -29.37 -15.51
N PRO A 236 4.22 -29.96 -14.46
CA PRO A 236 2.94 -30.62 -14.62
C PRO A 236 1.86 -29.61 -15.02
N PRO A 237 0.85 -30.06 -15.81
CA PRO A 237 -0.29 -29.20 -16.13
C PRO A 237 -1.00 -28.75 -14.85
N ARG A 238 -1.49 -27.51 -14.84
CA ARG A 238 -2.29 -27.01 -13.73
C ARG A 238 -3.67 -27.66 -13.74
N ILE A 239 -4.05 -28.19 -12.61
CA ILE A 239 -5.42 -28.62 -12.35
C ILE A 239 -6.03 -27.53 -11.47
N TYR A 240 -7.06 -26.86 -11.97
CA TYR A 240 -7.83 -25.89 -11.21
C TYR A 240 -9.08 -26.59 -10.69
N ASP A 241 -9.31 -26.50 -9.38
CA ASP A 241 -10.60 -26.86 -8.82
C ASP A 241 -11.62 -25.82 -9.28
N GLN A 242 -12.65 -26.27 -9.98
CA GLN A 242 -13.76 -25.38 -10.32
C GLN A 242 -14.78 -25.45 -9.17
N PRO A 243 -15.00 -24.35 -8.44
CA PRO A 243 -15.98 -24.33 -7.36
C PRO A 243 -17.39 -24.43 -7.92
N GLU A 244 -18.26 -25.13 -7.20
CA GLU A 244 -19.68 -25.13 -7.53
C GLU A 244 -20.25 -23.70 -7.34
N PRO A 245 -20.98 -23.16 -8.33
CA PRO A 245 -21.55 -21.79 -8.26
C PRO A 245 -22.42 -21.55 -7.02
N ALA A 246 -23.16 -22.56 -6.55
CA ALA A 246 -24.00 -22.48 -5.36
C ALA A 246 -23.18 -22.21 -4.08
N VAL A 247 -22.01 -22.84 -3.94
CA VAL A 247 -21.13 -22.62 -2.81
C VAL A 247 -20.50 -21.21 -2.87
N ALA A 248 -20.07 -20.79 -4.07
CA ALA A 248 -19.54 -19.45 -4.27
C ALA A 248 -20.57 -18.37 -3.94
N SER A 249 -21.85 -18.56 -4.31
CA SER A 249 -22.94 -17.65 -3.99
C SER A 249 -23.08 -17.40 -2.47
N THR A 250 -22.95 -18.45 -1.67
CA THR A 250 -23.00 -18.35 -0.20
C THR A 250 -21.85 -17.48 0.33
N TRP A 251 -20.62 -17.74 -0.10
CA TRP A 251 -19.45 -16.95 0.33
C TRP A 251 -19.54 -15.48 -0.11
N ILE A 252 -20.06 -15.24 -1.32
CA ILE A 252 -20.28 -13.88 -1.83
C ILE A 252 -21.31 -13.16 -0.96
N ALA A 253 -22.44 -13.81 -0.66
CA ALA A 253 -23.50 -13.22 0.16
C ALA A 253 -22.99 -12.87 1.58
N GLU A 254 -22.25 -13.77 2.24
CA GLU A 254 -21.66 -13.52 3.55
C GLU A 254 -20.73 -12.29 3.52
N PHE A 255 -19.89 -12.15 2.50
CA PHE A 255 -18.97 -11.02 2.39
C PHE A 255 -19.70 -9.70 2.10
N VAL A 256 -20.65 -9.70 1.18
CA VAL A 256 -21.42 -8.50 0.81
C VAL A 256 -22.27 -7.98 1.97
N GLN A 257 -22.82 -8.86 2.81
CA GLN A 257 -23.59 -8.46 4.01
C GLN A 257 -22.77 -7.72 5.07
N LEU A 258 -21.45 -7.83 5.07
CA LEU A 258 -20.60 -7.09 6.04
C LEU A 258 -20.51 -5.59 5.74
N SER A 259 -20.79 -5.18 4.50
CA SER A 259 -20.64 -3.78 4.08
C SER A 259 -21.99 -3.10 3.91
N PRO A 260 -22.16 -1.87 4.46
CA PRO A 260 -23.34 -1.06 4.21
C PRO A 260 -23.37 -0.48 2.78
N SER A 261 -22.26 -0.52 2.07
CA SER A 261 -22.10 0.00 0.71
C SER A 261 -21.93 -1.14 -0.29
N ALA A 262 -22.28 -0.87 -1.55
CA ALA A 262 -22.07 -1.84 -2.63
C ALA A 262 -20.60 -2.23 -2.77
N ILE A 263 -20.31 -3.52 -2.82
CA ILE A 263 -18.97 -4.09 -3.03
C ILE A 263 -18.83 -4.43 -4.52
N SER A 264 -17.69 -4.05 -5.13
CA SER A 264 -17.38 -4.35 -6.54
C SER A 264 -17.11 -5.85 -6.77
N ASN A 265 -17.27 -6.31 -8.01
CA ASN A 265 -16.95 -7.68 -8.40
C ASN A 265 -15.45 -7.97 -8.19
N GLU A 266 -14.57 -7.01 -8.45
CA GLU A 266 -13.14 -7.09 -8.23
C GLU A 266 -12.80 -7.28 -6.74
N ALA A 267 -13.46 -6.54 -5.84
CA ALA A 267 -13.25 -6.69 -4.40
C ALA A 267 -13.71 -8.06 -3.89
N ILE A 268 -14.83 -8.59 -4.43
CA ILE A 268 -15.32 -9.94 -4.12
C ILE A 268 -14.33 -10.99 -4.66
N ALA A 269 -13.86 -10.83 -5.89
CA ALA A 269 -12.88 -11.74 -6.47
C ALA A 269 -11.57 -11.76 -5.65
N ARG A 270 -11.10 -10.59 -5.19
CA ARG A 270 -9.94 -10.50 -4.28
C ARG A 270 -10.20 -11.24 -2.96
N PHE A 271 -11.38 -11.09 -2.38
CA PHE A 271 -11.77 -11.81 -1.17
C PHE A 271 -11.68 -13.32 -1.39
N LEU A 272 -12.30 -13.85 -2.44
CA LEU A 272 -12.30 -15.29 -2.75
C LEU A 272 -10.90 -15.82 -3.09
N CYS A 273 -10.04 -15.01 -3.72
CA CYS A 273 -8.64 -15.36 -3.99
C CYS A 273 -7.71 -15.20 -2.77
N GLY A 274 -8.19 -14.70 -1.63
CA GLY A 274 -7.36 -14.48 -0.44
C GLY A 274 -6.42 -13.27 -0.56
N ILE A 275 -6.71 -12.33 -1.45
CA ILE A 275 -5.94 -11.11 -1.65
C ILE A 275 -6.35 -10.09 -0.59
N SER A 276 -5.48 -9.83 0.38
CA SER A 276 -5.78 -8.85 1.43
C SER A 276 -5.83 -7.44 0.86
N THR A 277 -6.90 -6.70 1.18
CA THR A 277 -7.09 -5.28 0.87
C THR A 277 -7.47 -4.50 2.13
N PRO A 278 -7.39 -3.16 2.12
CA PRO A 278 -7.87 -2.35 3.24
C PRO A 278 -9.33 -2.62 3.61
N LEU A 279 -10.23 -2.80 2.64
CA LEU A 279 -11.64 -3.13 2.85
C LEU A 279 -11.80 -4.46 3.59
N ILE A 280 -11.13 -5.52 3.13
CA ILE A 280 -11.17 -6.85 3.76
C ILE A 280 -10.68 -6.77 5.21
N SER A 281 -9.64 -5.99 5.47
CA SER A 281 -9.09 -5.79 6.81
C SER A 281 -10.05 -5.02 7.72
N GLN A 282 -10.70 -3.96 7.21
CA GLN A 282 -11.67 -3.15 7.97
C GLN A 282 -12.91 -3.97 8.35
N LEU A 283 -13.43 -4.73 7.41
CA LEU A 283 -14.59 -5.60 7.61
C LEU A 283 -14.24 -6.88 8.40
N LYS A 284 -12.94 -7.13 8.68
CA LYS A 284 -12.44 -8.38 9.28
C LYS A 284 -12.86 -9.63 8.49
N ALA A 285 -13.08 -9.46 7.19
CA ALA A 285 -13.62 -10.49 6.31
C ALA A 285 -12.66 -11.67 6.10
N SER A 286 -11.37 -11.52 6.44
CA SER A 286 -10.42 -12.65 6.45
C SER A 286 -10.77 -13.79 7.39
N LYS A 287 -11.79 -13.61 8.27
CA LYS A 287 -12.31 -14.64 9.17
C LYS A 287 -13.46 -15.47 8.57
N LEU A 288 -14.03 -15.04 7.46
CA LEU A 288 -15.10 -15.75 6.76
C LEU A 288 -14.55 -16.98 6.03
N SER A 289 -15.38 -18.01 5.89
CA SER A 289 -15.02 -19.27 5.22
C SER A 289 -14.66 -19.09 3.74
N GLY A 290 -15.25 -18.11 3.06
CA GLY A 290 -14.97 -17.78 1.66
C GLY A 290 -13.64 -17.07 1.42
N TYR A 291 -12.95 -16.54 2.45
CA TYR A 291 -11.68 -15.86 2.26
C TYR A 291 -10.58 -16.82 1.83
N GLY A 292 -10.06 -16.63 0.60
CA GLY A 292 -9.04 -17.49 0.03
C GLY A 292 -9.51 -18.87 -0.41
N ALA A 293 -10.83 -19.13 -0.39
CA ALA A 293 -11.39 -20.41 -0.79
C ALA A 293 -11.04 -20.77 -2.25
N LEU A 294 -10.79 -19.76 -3.10
CA LEU A 294 -10.40 -19.87 -4.50
C LEU A 294 -8.97 -19.39 -4.77
N ALA A 295 -8.09 -19.41 -3.78
CA ALA A 295 -6.71 -18.95 -3.93
C ALA A 295 -5.89 -19.70 -4.99
N ASN A 296 -6.30 -20.93 -5.32
CA ASN A 296 -5.66 -21.76 -6.35
C ASN A 296 -6.24 -21.54 -7.77
N VAL A 297 -7.33 -20.78 -7.89
CA VAL A 297 -7.98 -20.44 -9.16
C VAL A 297 -7.43 -19.11 -9.66
N SER A 298 -7.30 -18.93 -10.98
CA SER A 298 -6.82 -17.66 -11.53
C SER A 298 -7.82 -16.53 -11.21
N PHE A 299 -7.29 -15.35 -10.86
CA PHE A 299 -8.12 -14.18 -10.53
C PHE A 299 -9.17 -13.88 -11.60
N LYS A 300 -8.81 -13.96 -12.88
CA LYS A 300 -9.73 -13.72 -14.00
C LYS A 300 -10.90 -14.69 -14.03
N GLN A 301 -10.64 -15.98 -13.75
CA GLN A 301 -11.72 -16.97 -13.68
C GLN A 301 -12.62 -16.76 -12.46
N VAL A 302 -12.04 -16.36 -11.32
CA VAL A 302 -12.83 -16.02 -10.13
C VAL A 302 -13.67 -14.77 -10.39
N LEU A 303 -13.14 -13.75 -11.06
CA LEU A 303 -13.90 -12.55 -11.42
C LEU A 303 -15.09 -12.89 -12.34
N GLN A 304 -14.88 -13.71 -13.39
CA GLN A 304 -15.95 -14.19 -14.26
C GLN A 304 -17.02 -14.97 -13.49
N LEU A 305 -16.62 -15.83 -12.54
CA LEU A 305 -17.55 -16.53 -11.67
C LEU A 305 -18.39 -15.55 -10.83
N VAL A 306 -17.77 -14.53 -10.24
CA VAL A 306 -18.46 -13.50 -9.44
C VAL A 306 -19.46 -12.75 -10.31
N GLU A 307 -19.08 -12.36 -11.53
CA GLU A 307 -19.97 -11.70 -12.49
C GLU A 307 -21.19 -12.57 -12.80
N SER A 308 -20.97 -13.85 -13.16
CA SER A 308 -22.06 -14.78 -13.49
C SER A 308 -23.01 -15.10 -12.32
N VAL A 309 -22.56 -14.98 -11.08
CA VAL A 309 -23.39 -15.22 -9.87
C VAL A 309 -24.21 -13.98 -9.51
N ARG A 310 -23.77 -12.79 -9.91
CA ARG A 310 -24.43 -11.51 -9.58
C ARG A 310 -25.33 -10.94 -10.68
N GLU A 311 -25.28 -11.52 -11.88
CA GLU A 311 -26.28 -11.28 -12.95
C GLU A 311 -27.62 -11.97 -12.60
#